data_ad7d61842a3d8306c3ddd941e8c4ab7b
#
_entry.id   ad7d61842a3d8306c3ddd941e8c4ab7b
#
_cell.length_a   1.000
_cell.length_b   1.000
_cell.length_c   1.000
_cell.angle_alpha   90.00
_cell.angle_beta   90.00
_cell.angle_gamma   90.00
#
_symmetry.space_group_name_H-M   'P 1'
#
loop_
_entity.id
_entity.type
_entity.pdbx_description
1 polymer ?
#
loop_
_entity_poly.entity_id
_entity_poly.type
_entity_poly.pdbx_seq_one_letter_code
_entity_poly.pdbx_strand_id
1 'polypeptide(L)'
;MHSALPHPIIASDAKICIFTKDPQRAYKDLVASDAFPATLRERVGRVIGIEKLKKKFKSFEQKRALLADYDVFMVDDRVIKIVADFLGKIFYSSKAKRPIPIKLTAGAFVDKTAKKDKEPQNVVGTAQGVAKEIESALNSTYLSMSASANTSIKIGNLSQSAAQIKENTEAVIAAIIPKHIEQGWRNVRSLHIKGPATKALPIWLADELWVDDAQVLDEPFQKKSIGEGKTAQTKRKWEEWEEELLDEDDFAEKKAKREAKKAKKAGPAKKSSLSKEKRKALKEDALSSVQTPLIA
;
A
#
# COMPACT_ATOMS: atom_id res chain seq x y z
N MET A 1 1.06 7.40 -2.07
CA MET A 1 1.62 8.74 -2.32
C MET A 1 2.87 8.59 -3.17
N HIS A 2 3.08 9.50 -4.14
CA HIS A 2 4.25 9.48 -5.01
C HIS A 2 5.16 10.66 -4.66
N SER A 3 6.47 10.42 -4.64
CA SER A 3 7.48 11.45 -4.51
C SER A 3 8.38 11.41 -5.75
N ALA A 4 8.46 12.50 -6.49
CA ALA A 4 9.30 12.59 -7.67
C ALA A 4 10.79 12.41 -7.30
N LEU A 5 11.51 11.73 -8.17
CA LEU A 5 12.93 11.48 -8.03
C LEU A 5 13.72 12.14 -9.16
N PRO A 6 14.85 12.80 -8.86
CA PRO A 6 15.77 13.29 -9.90
C PRO A 6 16.27 12.16 -10.81
N HIS A 7 16.57 11.00 -10.23
CA HIS A 7 17.06 9.84 -10.96
C HIS A 7 16.07 8.68 -10.82
N PRO A 8 15.36 8.29 -11.90
CA PRO A 8 14.37 7.22 -11.89
C PRO A 8 14.98 5.90 -11.44
N ILE A 9 14.20 5.14 -10.65
CA ILE A 9 14.61 3.80 -10.17
C ILE A 9 14.27 2.73 -11.21
N ILE A 10 13.19 2.96 -11.97
CA ILE A 10 12.65 2.01 -12.93
C ILE A 10 13.40 2.16 -14.24
N ALA A 11 13.88 1.05 -14.77
CA ALA A 11 14.60 1.02 -16.05
C ALA A 11 13.71 1.51 -17.20
N SER A 12 14.32 2.11 -18.21
CA SER A 12 13.62 2.68 -19.37
C SER A 12 12.91 1.62 -20.24
N ASP A 13 13.39 0.38 -20.21
CA ASP A 13 12.89 -0.77 -20.97
C ASP A 13 11.91 -1.66 -20.15
N ALA A 14 11.64 -1.30 -18.90
CA ALA A 14 10.80 -2.09 -18.00
C ALA A 14 9.39 -2.31 -18.56
N LYS A 15 8.95 -3.56 -18.59
CA LYS A 15 7.61 -3.98 -19.03
C LYS A 15 6.57 -3.71 -17.97
N ILE A 16 5.48 -3.04 -18.38
CA ILE A 16 4.42 -2.58 -17.49
C ILE A 16 3.17 -3.45 -17.67
N CYS A 17 2.58 -3.86 -16.54
CA CYS A 17 1.25 -4.47 -16.49
C CYS A 17 0.31 -3.55 -15.71
N ILE A 18 -0.86 -3.22 -16.28
CA ILE A 18 -1.83 -2.31 -15.68
C ILE A 18 -3.08 -3.09 -15.28
N PHE A 19 -3.50 -2.96 -14.01
CA PHE A 19 -4.75 -3.47 -13.51
C PHE A 19 -5.81 -2.36 -13.54
N THR A 20 -6.94 -2.62 -14.20
CA THR A 20 -7.98 -1.62 -14.42
C THR A 20 -9.33 -2.04 -13.87
N LYS A 21 -10.21 -1.07 -13.63
CA LYS A 21 -11.64 -1.33 -13.45
C LYS A 21 -12.20 -1.87 -14.78
N ASP A 22 -13.25 -2.68 -14.72
CA ASP A 22 -13.99 -3.11 -15.90
C ASP A 22 -14.86 -1.94 -16.43
N PRO A 23 -15.07 -1.82 -17.75
CA PRO A 23 -14.67 -2.73 -18.82
C PRO A 23 -13.22 -2.55 -19.29
N GLN A 24 -12.48 -3.64 -19.33
CA GLN A 24 -11.07 -3.68 -19.75
C GLN A 24 -10.83 -3.09 -21.16
N ARG A 25 -11.81 -3.23 -22.05
CA ARG A 25 -11.65 -2.86 -23.46
C ARG A 25 -11.36 -1.37 -23.64
N ALA A 26 -12.08 -0.52 -22.94
CA ALA A 26 -11.90 0.93 -23.00
C ALA A 26 -10.45 1.38 -22.69
N TYR A 27 -9.83 0.74 -21.70
CA TYR A 27 -8.42 1.04 -21.33
C TYR A 27 -7.42 0.47 -22.34
N LYS A 28 -7.74 -0.65 -22.99
CA LYS A 28 -6.89 -1.18 -24.08
C LYS A 28 -6.94 -0.28 -25.31
N ASP A 29 -8.13 0.16 -25.69
CA ASP A 29 -8.33 1.04 -26.82
C ASP A 29 -7.66 2.40 -26.56
N LEU A 30 -7.70 2.89 -25.31
CA LEU A 30 -6.98 4.09 -24.90
C LEU A 30 -5.46 3.96 -25.06
N VAL A 31 -4.87 2.85 -24.59
CA VAL A 31 -3.42 2.61 -24.74
C VAL A 31 -3.04 2.38 -26.20
N ALA A 32 -3.92 1.78 -27.01
CA ALA A 32 -3.70 1.55 -28.44
C ALA A 32 -3.90 2.81 -29.29
N SER A 33 -4.53 3.86 -28.76
CA SER A 33 -4.82 5.09 -29.51
C SER A 33 -3.54 5.82 -29.94
N ASP A 34 -3.60 6.53 -31.07
CA ASP A 34 -2.46 7.32 -31.58
C ASP A 34 -2.14 8.54 -30.70
N ALA A 35 -3.11 8.98 -29.89
CA ALA A 35 -2.92 10.06 -28.91
C ALA A 35 -2.08 9.60 -27.69
N PHE A 36 -1.85 8.29 -27.53
CA PHE A 36 -0.99 7.75 -26.45
C PHE A 36 0.47 7.70 -26.91
N PRO A 37 1.45 8.16 -26.12
CA PRO A 37 2.86 8.19 -26.50
C PRO A 37 3.40 6.82 -26.91
N ALA A 38 4.05 6.73 -28.07
CA ALA A 38 4.57 5.48 -28.62
C ALA A 38 5.57 4.79 -27.68
N THR A 39 6.44 5.56 -27.02
CA THR A 39 7.43 5.07 -26.03
C THR A 39 6.79 4.35 -24.85
N LEU A 40 5.67 4.84 -24.35
CA LEU A 40 4.92 4.18 -23.28
C LEU A 40 4.08 3.01 -23.80
N ARG A 41 3.55 3.11 -25.03
CA ARG A 41 2.77 2.03 -25.66
C ARG A 41 3.59 0.75 -25.79
N GLU A 42 4.85 0.85 -26.20
CA GLU A 42 5.76 -0.29 -26.29
C GLU A 42 6.05 -0.94 -24.93
N ARG A 43 6.10 -0.14 -23.89
CA ARG A 43 6.35 -0.60 -22.51
C ARG A 43 5.12 -1.24 -21.86
N VAL A 44 3.91 -0.82 -22.22
CA VAL A 44 2.67 -1.38 -21.68
C VAL A 44 2.37 -2.73 -22.34
N GLY A 45 2.94 -3.80 -21.79
CA GLY A 45 2.75 -5.14 -22.32
C GLY A 45 1.36 -5.72 -22.07
N ARG A 46 0.65 -5.29 -21.04
CA ARG A 46 -0.66 -5.86 -20.71
C ARG A 46 -1.55 -4.94 -19.88
N VAL A 47 -2.84 -4.94 -20.24
CA VAL A 47 -3.92 -4.33 -19.46
C VAL A 47 -4.87 -5.44 -19.05
N ILE A 48 -5.19 -5.54 -17.77
CA ILE A 48 -6.02 -6.61 -17.17
C ILE A 48 -7.13 -5.97 -16.34
N GLY A 49 -8.39 -6.24 -16.69
CA GLY A 49 -9.55 -5.89 -15.88
C GLY A 49 -9.71 -6.83 -14.68
N ILE A 50 -10.46 -6.40 -13.66
CA ILE A 50 -10.66 -7.17 -12.42
C ILE A 50 -11.31 -8.53 -12.69
N GLU A 51 -12.36 -8.58 -13.50
CA GLU A 51 -13.02 -9.85 -13.85
C GLU A 51 -12.04 -10.83 -14.46
N LYS A 52 -11.27 -10.39 -15.44
CA LYS A 52 -10.27 -11.22 -16.07
C LYS A 52 -9.16 -11.64 -15.14
N LEU A 53 -8.75 -10.75 -14.22
CA LEU A 53 -7.78 -11.05 -13.18
C LEU A 53 -8.28 -12.20 -12.29
N LYS A 54 -9.53 -12.11 -11.82
CA LYS A 54 -10.16 -13.13 -10.96
C LYS A 54 -10.37 -14.47 -11.70
N LYS A 55 -10.80 -14.42 -12.95
CA LYS A 55 -11.08 -15.64 -13.75
C LYS A 55 -9.79 -16.37 -14.16
N LYS A 56 -8.79 -15.62 -14.65
CA LYS A 56 -7.59 -16.23 -15.26
C LYS A 56 -6.44 -16.47 -14.28
N PHE A 57 -6.30 -15.67 -13.22
CA PHE A 57 -5.16 -15.73 -12.29
C PHE A 57 -5.57 -16.19 -10.90
N LYS A 58 -6.42 -17.22 -10.82
CA LYS A 58 -6.93 -17.75 -9.55
C LYS A 58 -5.86 -18.54 -8.78
N SER A 59 -5.05 -19.33 -9.46
CA SER A 59 -4.02 -20.17 -8.83
C SER A 59 -2.78 -19.36 -8.42
N PHE A 60 -2.05 -19.83 -7.41
CA PHE A 60 -0.81 -19.20 -6.96
C PHE A 60 0.28 -19.24 -8.04
N GLU A 61 0.32 -20.30 -8.85
CA GLU A 61 1.28 -20.44 -9.95
C GLU A 61 1.05 -19.42 -11.05
N GLN A 62 -0.20 -19.21 -11.45
CA GLN A 62 -0.55 -18.18 -12.43
C GLN A 62 -0.19 -16.77 -11.95
N LYS A 63 -0.36 -16.48 -10.65
CA LYS A 63 0.05 -15.20 -10.06
C LYS A 63 1.57 -15.04 -10.05
N ARG A 64 2.33 -16.12 -9.78
CA ARG A 64 3.80 -16.10 -9.83
C ARG A 64 4.31 -15.94 -11.26
N ALA A 65 3.70 -16.63 -12.23
CA ALA A 65 4.02 -16.45 -13.64
C ALA A 65 3.79 -14.99 -14.07
N LEU A 66 2.62 -14.41 -13.71
CA LEU A 66 2.35 -13.00 -13.99
C LEU A 66 3.40 -12.07 -13.36
N LEU A 67 3.84 -12.36 -12.13
CA LEU A 67 4.88 -11.58 -11.44
C LEU A 67 6.24 -11.68 -12.13
N ALA A 68 6.53 -12.82 -12.76
CA ALA A 68 7.77 -13.04 -13.50
C ALA A 68 7.76 -12.32 -14.86
N ASP A 69 6.62 -12.30 -15.54
CA ASP A 69 6.47 -11.76 -16.90
C ASP A 69 6.67 -10.24 -16.99
N TYR A 70 6.43 -9.50 -15.91
CA TYR A 70 6.45 -8.03 -15.90
C TYR A 70 7.32 -7.47 -14.79
N ASP A 71 7.90 -6.30 -15.04
CA ASP A 71 8.79 -5.62 -14.10
C ASP A 71 8.05 -4.64 -13.20
N VAL A 72 7.06 -3.94 -13.77
CA VAL A 72 6.28 -2.91 -13.09
C VAL A 72 4.81 -3.24 -13.17
N PHE A 73 4.14 -3.16 -12.02
CA PHE A 73 2.71 -3.30 -11.93
C PHE A 73 2.08 -1.97 -11.53
N MET A 74 1.07 -1.56 -12.25
CA MET A 74 0.27 -0.38 -11.94
C MET A 74 -1.17 -0.79 -11.71
N VAL A 75 -1.86 -0.08 -10.84
CA VAL A 75 -3.25 -0.38 -10.47
C VAL A 75 -4.06 0.90 -10.42
N ASP A 76 -5.25 0.88 -10.98
CA ASP A 76 -6.22 1.96 -10.84
C ASP A 76 -6.54 2.18 -9.35
N ASP A 77 -6.49 3.42 -8.88
CA ASP A 77 -6.74 3.80 -7.49
C ASP A 77 -8.12 3.37 -6.99
N ARG A 78 -9.12 3.30 -7.87
CA ARG A 78 -10.47 2.85 -7.58
C ARG A 78 -10.56 1.38 -7.17
N VAL A 79 -9.65 0.55 -7.67
CA VAL A 79 -9.71 -0.92 -7.50
C VAL A 79 -8.54 -1.50 -6.70
N ILE A 80 -7.67 -0.65 -6.16
CA ILE A 80 -6.45 -1.06 -5.47
C ILE A 80 -6.70 -2.06 -4.34
N LYS A 81 -7.79 -1.91 -3.58
CA LYS A 81 -8.10 -2.79 -2.45
C LYS A 81 -8.48 -4.18 -2.92
N ILE A 82 -9.33 -4.27 -3.96
CA ILE A 82 -9.76 -5.54 -4.54
C ILE A 82 -8.58 -6.29 -5.12
N VAL A 83 -7.73 -5.57 -5.86
CA VAL A 83 -6.51 -6.14 -6.46
C VAL A 83 -5.54 -6.59 -5.37
N ALA A 84 -5.38 -5.82 -4.28
CA ALA A 84 -4.51 -6.19 -3.17
C ALA A 84 -4.98 -7.45 -2.45
N ASP A 85 -6.28 -7.56 -2.17
CA ASP A 85 -6.88 -8.73 -1.53
C ASP A 85 -6.74 -9.98 -2.41
N PHE A 86 -6.93 -9.83 -3.73
CA PHE A 86 -6.84 -10.93 -4.68
C PHE A 86 -5.40 -11.41 -4.93
N LEU A 87 -4.47 -10.50 -5.17
CA LEU A 87 -3.06 -10.83 -5.42
C LEU A 87 -2.36 -11.32 -4.15
N GLY A 88 -2.73 -10.77 -3.01
CA GLY A 88 -2.29 -11.20 -1.69
C GLY A 88 -0.78 -11.13 -1.48
N LYS A 89 -0.25 -12.05 -0.67
CA LYS A 89 1.16 -12.06 -0.25
C LYS A 89 2.16 -12.17 -1.41
N ILE A 90 1.79 -12.77 -2.54
CA ILE A 90 2.69 -12.96 -3.68
C ILE A 90 3.23 -11.63 -4.19
N PHE A 91 2.36 -10.61 -4.30
CA PHE A 91 2.72 -9.28 -4.78
C PHE A 91 3.07 -8.29 -3.67
N TYR A 92 2.53 -8.49 -2.46
CA TYR A 92 2.63 -7.50 -1.39
C TYR A 92 3.60 -7.87 -0.27
N SER A 93 4.18 -9.08 -0.25
CA SER A 93 5.24 -9.45 0.71
C SER A 93 6.54 -8.72 0.41
N SER A 94 6.91 -8.64 -0.85
CA SER A 94 8.07 -7.88 -1.31
C SER A 94 7.68 -6.47 -1.75
N LYS A 95 8.54 -5.48 -1.49
CA LYS A 95 8.36 -4.11 -2.00
C LYS A 95 8.87 -3.93 -3.43
N ALA A 96 9.53 -4.96 -4.01
CA ALA A 96 10.18 -4.85 -5.31
C ALA A 96 9.18 -4.61 -6.45
N LYS A 97 8.18 -5.46 -6.57
CA LYS A 97 7.18 -5.43 -7.65
C LYS A 97 5.76 -5.15 -7.12
N ARG A 98 5.65 -4.39 -6.02
CA ARG A 98 4.34 -4.01 -5.47
C ARG A 98 3.60 -3.12 -6.48
N PRO A 99 2.30 -3.36 -6.75
CA PRO A 99 1.52 -2.53 -7.66
C PRO A 99 1.46 -1.07 -7.20
N ILE A 100 1.73 -0.16 -8.13
CA ILE A 100 1.77 1.28 -7.92
C ILE A 100 0.38 1.84 -8.26
N PRO A 101 -0.29 2.56 -7.35
CA PRO A 101 -1.58 3.17 -7.65
C PRO A 101 -1.41 4.33 -8.64
N ILE A 102 -2.26 4.38 -9.65
CA ILE A 102 -2.32 5.44 -10.66
C ILE A 102 -3.77 5.86 -10.88
N LYS A 103 -3.98 7.08 -11.35
CA LYS A 103 -5.31 7.61 -11.68
C LYS A 103 -5.58 7.42 -13.17
N LEU A 104 -6.31 6.36 -13.52
CA LEU A 104 -6.71 6.10 -14.91
C LEU A 104 -7.88 6.99 -15.38
N THR A 105 -8.43 7.83 -14.50
CA THR A 105 -9.42 8.86 -14.83
C THR A 105 -8.79 10.23 -15.12
N ALA A 106 -7.46 10.32 -15.13
CA ALA A 106 -6.77 11.59 -15.35
C ALA A 106 -7.13 12.22 -16.68
N GLY A 107 -7.44 13.53 -16.66
CA GLY A 107 -7.84 14.27 -17.85
C GLY A 107 -9.31 14.10 -18.24
N ALA A 108 -10.08 13.23 -17.59
CA ALA A 108 -11.52 13.16 -17.85
C ALA A 108 -12.24 14.30 -17.14
N PHE A 109 -13.17 14.93 -17.85
CA PHE A 109 -14.06 15.90 -17.27
C PHE A 109 -15.24 15.15 -16.62
N VAL A 110 -15.32 15.23 -15.30
CA VAL A 110 -16.44 14.65 -14.54
C VAL A 110 -17.29 15.78 -14.02
N ASP A 111 -18.50 15.91 -14.54
CA ASP A 111 -19.51 16.83 -14.04
C ASP A 111 -19.93 16.45 -12.62
N LYS A 112 -19.41 17.17 -11.63
CA LYS A 112 -19.75 16.98 -10.23
C LYS A 112 -21.20 17.39 -9.91
N THR A 113 -21.84 18.12 -10.79
CA THR A 113 -23.22 18.60 -10.68
C THR A 113 -24.27 17.65 -11.26
N ALA A 114 -23.84 16.63 -12.01
CA ALA A 114 -24.76 15.61 -12.50
C ALA A 114 -25.37 14.86 -11.32
N LYS A 115 -26.71 14.93 -11.21
CA LYS A 115 -27.48 14.25 -10.15
C LYS A 115 -27.11 12.77 -10.10
N LYS A 116 -27.05 12.22 -8.89
CA LYS A 116 -26.73 10.82 -8.56
C LYS A 116 -27.60 9.76 -9.26
N ASP A 117 -28.62 10.16 -9.98
CA ASP A 117 -29.63 9.28 -10.61
C ASP A 117 -29.20 8.73 -11.98
N LYS A 118 -27.99 9.07 -12.46
CA LYS A 118 -27.44 8.44 -13.69
C LYS A 118 -26.55 7.28 -13.30
N GLU A 119 -26.71 6.17 -14.02
CA GLU A 119 -25.84 4.98 -13.90
C GLU A 119 -24.36 5.39 -13.75
N PRO A 120 -23.60 4.68 -12.89
CA PRO A 120 -22.21 5.00 -12.64
C PRO A 120 -21.43 4.96 -13.95
N GLN A 121 -21.20 6.13 -14.53
CA GLN A 121 -20.45 6.25 -15.77
C GLN A 121 -19.04 5.71 -15.54
N ASN A 122 -18.66 4.71 -16.33
CA ASN A 122 -17.29 4.23 -16.36
C ASN A 122 -16.40 5.32 -16.97
N VAL A 123 -16.00 6.26 -16.13
CA VAL A 123 -15.15 7.38 -16.54
C VAL A 123 -13.77 6.85 -16.84
N VAL A 124 -13.38 6.95 -18.10
CA VAL A 124 -12.03 6.65 -18.60
C VAL A 124 -11.33 7.98 -18.86
N GLY A 125 -10.07 8.09 -18.44
CA GLY A 125 -9.26 9.30 -18.64
C GLY A 125 -8.94 9.55 -20.12
N THR A 126 -8.31 10.69 -20.38
CA THR A 126 -7.75 10.99 -21.70
C THR A 126 -6.41 10.28 -21.88
N ALA A 127 -6.06 9.93 -23.13
CA ALA A 127 -4.79 9.25 -23.43
C ALA A 127 -3.58 10.05 -22.91
N GLN A 128 -3.57 11.36 -23.10
CA GLN A 128 -2.50 12.22 -22.60
C GLN A 128 -2.48 12.34 -21.07
N GLY A 129 -3.65 12.42 -20.42
CA GLY A 129 -3.76 12.49 -18.98
C GLY A 129 -3.23 11.22 -18.30
N VAL A 130 -3.65 10.06 -18.81
CA VAL A 130 -3.19 8.75 -18.32
C VAL A 130 -1.70 8.53 -18.59
N ALA A 131 -1.21 8.97 -19.76
CA ALA A 131 0.23 8.89 -20.07
C ALA A 131 1.08 9.69 -19.07
N LYS A 132 0.69 10.93 -18.77
CA LYS A 132 1.37 11.77 -17.76
C LYS A 132 1.38 11.13 -16.36
N GLU A 133 0.27 10.50 -15.97
CA GLU A 133 0.20 9.78 -14.68
C GLU A 133 1.14 8.57 -14.67
N ILE A 134 1.21 7.82 -15.77
CA ILE A 134 2.14 6.69 -15.90
C ILE A 134 3.60 7.18 -15.85
N GLU A 135 3.94 8.22 -16.58
CA GLU A 135 5.29 8.83 -16.54
C GLU A 135 5.65 9.34 -15.16
N SER A 136 4.74 10.05 -14.52
CA SER A 136 4.92 10.52 -13.14
C SER A 136 5.16 9.35 -12.18
N ALA A 137 4.41 8.25 -12.33
CA ALA A 137 4.60 7.06 -11.51
C ALA A 137 5.94 6.36 -11.75
N LEU A 138 6.43 6.33 -13.01
CA LEU A 138 7.73 5.77 -13.36
C LEU A 138 8.91 6.59 -12.84
N ASN A 139 8.76 7.91 -12.82
CA ASN A 139 9.79 8.86 -12.37
C ASN A 139 9.68 9.18 -10.86
N SER A 140 8.89 8.43 -10.12
CA SER A 140 8.69 8.66 -8.69
C SER A 140 8.88 7.41 -7.86
N THR A 141 9.11 7.61 -6.56
CA THR A 141 9.05 6.52 -5.59
C THR A 141 7.69 6.50 -4.90
N TYR A 142 7.23 5.29 -4.57
CA TYR A 142 5.96 5.09 -3.88
C TYR A 142 6.14 4.97 -2.38
N LEU A 143 5.53 5.91 -1.65
CA LEU A 143 5.47 5.91 -0.20
C LEU A 143 4.19 5.22 0.27
N SER A 144 4.34 4.15 1.03
CA SER A 144 3.25 3.48 1.73
C SER A 144 3.46 3.61 3.23
N MET A 145 2.70 4.49 3.86
CA MET A 145 2.71 4.66 5.31
C MET A 145 1.72 3.69 5.96
N SER A 146 2.12 3.11 7.06
CA SER A 146 1.29 2.29 7.93
C SER A 146 1.48 2.76 9.37
N ALA A 147 0.58 2.37 10.27
CA ALA A 147 0.69 2.65 11.70
C ALA A 147 1.82 1.81 12.34
N SER A 148 3.05 2.05 11.92
CA SER A 148 4.26 1.38 12.43
C SER A 148 5.37 2.40 12.63
N ALA A 149 6.25 2.14 13.59
CA ALA A 149 7.40 3.02 13.89
C ALA A 149 8.40 3.11 12.73
N ASN A 150 8.43 2.13 11.82
CA ASN A 150 9.40 2.05 10.74
C ASN A 150 8.73 2.14 9.37
N THR A 151 9.21 3.07 8.54
CA THR A 151 8.81 3.20 7.14
C THR A 151 10.01 3.01 6.24
N SER A 152 9.90 2.21 5.19
CA SER A 152 10.97 2.02 4.22
C SER A 152 10.55 2.48 2.83
N ILE A 153 11.43 3.21 2.17
CA ILE A 153 11.21 3.85 0.88
C ILE A 153 12.33 3.41 -0.06
N LYS A 154 12.00 3.15 -1.31
CA LYS A 154 13.01 2.91 -2.34
C LYS A 154 13.59 4.24 -2.79
N ILE A 155 14.89 4.37 -2.73
CA ILE A 155 15.62 5.58 -3.16
C ILE A 155 16.47 5.36 -4.40
N GLY A 156 16.81 4.11 -4.70
CA GLY A 156 17.67 3.81 -5.84
C GLY A 156 17.90 2.32 -6.06
N ASN A 157 18.72 2.01 -7.04
CA ASN A 157 19.24 0.69 -7.39
C ASN A 157 20.77 0.69 -7.29
N LEU A 158 21.36 -0.50 -7.16
CA LEU A 158 22.81 -0.67 -7.11
C LEU A 158 23.52 -0.30 -8.43
N SER A 159 22.79 -0.15 -9.52
CA SER A 159 23.34 0.34 -10.80
C SER A 159 23.57 1.85 -10.85
N GLN A 160 22.98 2.60 -9.90
CA GLN A 160 23.13 4.04 -9.81
C GLN A 160 24.40 4.41 -9.05
N SER A 161 25.01 5.55 -9.43
CA SER A 161 26.17 6.09 -8.72
C SER A 161 25.81 6.58 -7.32
N ALA A 162 26.79 6.66 -6.43
CA ALA A 162 26.59 7.17 -5.07
C ALA A 162 26.05 8.62 -5.05
N ALA A 163 26.47 9.47 -6.02
CA ALA A 163 25.96 10.82 -6.17
C ALA A 163 24.46 10.84 -6.51
N GLN A 164 24.03 10.02 -7.44
CA GLN A 164 22.62 9.89 -7.83
C GLN A 164 21.74 9.39 -6.66
N ILE A 165 22.24 8.42 -5.88
CA ILE A 165 21.54 7.92 -4.69
C ILE A 165 21.45 9.01 -3.63
N LYS A 166 22.50 9.83 -3.45
CA LYS A 166 22.50 10.97 -2.53
C LYS A 166 21.43 11.98 -2.93
N GLU A 167 21.39 12.42 -4.18
CA GLU A 167 20.40 13.37 -4.70
C GLU A 167 18.95 12.83 -4.55
N ASN A 168 18.73 11.56 -4.87
CA ASN A 168 17.44 10.93 -4.65
C ASN A 168 17.05 10.92 -3.17
N THR A 169 18.00 10.65 -2.28
CA THR A 169 17.77 10.63 -0.83
C THR A 169 17.38 12.00 -0.32
N GLU A 170 18.10 13.04 -0.72
CA GLU A 170 17.83 14.43 -0.37
C GLU A 170 16.42 14.86 -0.86
N ALA A 171 16.08 14.55 -2.11
CA ALA A 171 14.77 14.85 -2.69
C ALA A 171 13.64 14.15 -1.94
N VAL A 172 13.82 12.88 -1.57
CA VAL A 172 12.82 12.11 -0.82
C VAL A 172 12.62 12.67 0.58
N ILE A 173 13.71 12.99 1.29
CA ILE A 173 13.67 13.56 2.63
C ILE A 173 12.98 14.92 2.60
N ALA A 174 13.38 15.80 1.68
CA ALA A 174 12.79 17.13 1.52
C ALA A 174 11.30 17.09 1.19
N ALA A 175 10.83 16.07 0.45
CA ALA A 175 9.43 15.92 0.11
C ALA A 175 8.58 15.32 1.24
N ILE A 176 9.13 14.39 2.02
CA ILE A 176 8.37 13.58 2.98
C ILE A 176 8.25 14.27 4.33
N ILE A 177 9.34 14.80 4.85
CA ILE A 177 9.36 15.34 6.21
C ILE A 177 8.34 16.46 6.40
N PRO A 178 8.27 17.51 5.55
CA PRO A 178 7.31 18.59 5.77
C PRO A 178 5.87 18.22 5.44
N LYS A 179 5.64 17.24 4.55
CA LYS A 179 4.29 16.93 4.03
C LYS A 179 3.59 15.79 4.76
N HIS A 180 4.34 14.84 5.30
CA HIS A 180 3.79 13.57 5.75
C HIS A 180 4.14 13.21 7.19
N ILE A 181 5.10 13.91 7.80
CA ILE A 181 5.50 13.70 9.18
C ILE A 181 4.98 14.88 10.00
N GLU A 182 4.09 14.59 10.94
CA GLU A 182 3.65 15.58 11.92
C GLU A 182 4.86 16.04 12.74
N GLN A 183 4.95 17.33 13.03
CA GLN A 183 6.09 17.98 13.71
C GLN A 183 7.43 17.94 12.94
N GLY A 184 7.45 17.44 11.70
CA GLY A 184 8.64 17.44 10.84
C GLY A 184 9.81 16.65 11.42
N TRP A 185 10.98 17.28 11.46
CA TRP A 185 12.22 16.64 11.94
C TRP A 185 12.18 16.20 13.40
N ARG A 186 11.39 16.85 14.24
CA ARG A 186 11.25 16.49 15.67
C ARG A 186 10.70 15.08 15.87
N ASN A 187 9.91 14.60 14.92
CA ASN A 187 9.30 13.27 14.98
C ASN A 187 10.08 12.19 14.21
N VAL A 188 11.27 12.52 13.71
CA VAL A 188 12.15 11.57 13.04
C VAL A 188 13.20 11.11 14.02
N ARG A 189 13.17 9.83 14.40
CA ARG A 189 14.14 9.24 15.32
C ARG A 189 15.48 8.95 14.66
N SER A 190 15.45 8.36 13.46
CA SER A 190 16.68 7.94 12.78
C SER A 190 16.42 7.71 11.30
N LEU A 191 17.45 7.92 10.50
CA LEU A 191 17.48 7.58 9.08
C LEU A 191 18.53 6.51 8.85
N HIS A 192 18.13 5.45 8.16
CA HIS A 192 19.01 4.34 7.84
C HIS A 192 18.96 4.04 6.35
N ILE A 193 20.08 3.70 5.76
CA ILE A 193 20.15 3.14 4.42
C ILE A 193 20.41 1.63 4.49
N LYS A 194 19.72 0.87 3.66
CA LYS A 194 19.94 -0.58 3.57
C LYS A 194 19.62 -1.11 2.18
N GLY A 195 20.33 -2.14 1.77
CA GLY A 195 19.94 -2.96 0.63
C GLY A 195 18.89 -4.01 1.00
N PRO A 196 18.42 -4.81 0.02
CA PRO A 196 17.34 -5.78 0.24
C PRO A 196 17.71 -6.84 1.30
N ALA A 197 18.97 -7.28 1.35
CA ALA A 197 19.46 -8.32 2.27
C ALA A 197 20.58 -7.85 3.21
N THR A 198 20.94 -6.54 3.20
CA THR A 198 22.03 -6.00 4.00
C THR A 198 21.57 -5.50 5.37
N LYS A 199 22.50 -5.33 6.29
CA LYS A 199 22.25 -4.63 7.55
C LYS A 199 21.92 -3.15 7.26
N ALA A 200 21.09 -2.57 8.11
CA ALA A 200 20.78 -1.14 8.03
C ALA A 200 21.94 -0.32 8.60
N LEU A 201 22.43 0.63 7.81
CA LEU A 201 23.47 1.56 8.21
C LEU A 201 22.83 2.89 8.62
N PRO A 202 23.06 3.40 9.83
CA PRO A 202 22.54 4.70 10.25
C PRO A 202 23.27 5.82 9.48
N ILE A 203 22.48 6.77 8.96
CA ILE A 203 22.99 7.98 8.33
C ILE A 203 22.80 9.16 9.27
N TRP A 204 21.67 9.17 9.97
CA TRP A 204 21.31 10.23 10.88
C TRP A 204 20.54 9.65 12.07
N LEU A 205 20.83 10.15 13.24
CA LEU A 205 20.19 9.81 14.52
C LEU A 205 19.79 11.11 15.20
N ALA A 206 18.62 11.15 15.81
CA ALA A 206 18.21 12.25 16.67
C ALA A 206 18.94 12.11 18.01
N ASP A 207 19.48 13.20 18.53
CA ASP A 207 20.11 13.22 19.85
C ASP A 207 19.06 13.03 20.94
N GLU A 208 17.90 13.70 20.79
CA GLU A 208 16.75 13.55 21.69
C GLU A 208 15.45 13.46 20.88
N LEU A 209 14.50 12.66 21.36
CA LEU A 209 13.17 12.54 20.76
C LEU A 209 12.18 13.59 21.26
N TRP A 210 12.43 14.13 22.43
CA TRP A 210 11.65 15.17 23.10
C TRP A 210 12.60 16.17 23.72
N VAL A 211 12.26 17.43 23.56
CA VAL A 211 13.09 18.57 24.04
C VAL A 211 12.58 19.04 25.40
N ASP A 212 11.27 18.85 25.67
CA ASP A 212 10.64 19.31 26.89
C ASP A 212 9.86 18.17 27.56
N ASP A 213 9.91 18.10 28.90
CA ASP A 213 9.14 17.14 29.70
C ASP A 213 7.63 17.24 29.44
N ALA A 214 7.12 18.41 29.07
CA ALA A 214 5.74 18.64 28.66
C ALA A 214 5.31 17.83 27.40
N GLN A 215 6.24 17.28 26.65
CA GLN A 215 5.96 16.41 25.48
C GLN A 215 5.81 14.94 25.86
N VAL A 216 6.15 14.59 27.08
CA VAL A 216 5.94 13.25 27.63
C VAL A 216 4.56 13.25 28.30
N LEU A 217 3.69 12.37 27.83
CA LEU A 217 2.37 12.22 28.45
C LEU A 217 2.52 11.44 29.76
N ASP A 218 2.04 12.01 30.86
CA ASP A 218 1.99 11.33 32.18
C ASP A 218 1.09 10.08 32.14
N GLU A 219 0.06 10.11 31.27
CA GLU A 219 -0.82 8.98 31.04
C GLU A 219 -0.60 8.35 29.65
N PRO A 220 -0.74 7.01 29.52
CA PRO A 220 -0.61 6.35 28.24
C PRO A 220 -1.66 6.87 27.26
N PHE A 221 -1.23 7.19 26.03
CA PHE A 221 -2.10 7.68 24.95
C PHE A 221 -3.33 6.79 24.77
N GLN A 222 -4.49 7.33 25.09
CA GLN A 222 -5.77 6.68 24.80
C GLN A 222 -6.26 7.11 23.43
N LYS A 223 -6.39 6.14 22.51
CA LYS A 223 -7.01 6.40 21.21
C LYS A 223 -8.41 6.95 21.44
N LYS A 224 -8.66 8.18 20.98
CA LYS A 224 -10.04 8.71 20.93
C LYS A 224 -10.89 7.70 20.16
N SER A 225 -11.89 7.13 20.81
CA SER A 225 -12.85 6.27 20.15
C SER A 225 -13.52 7.09 19.05
N ILE A 226 -13.28 6.72 17.80
CA ILE A 226 -14.04 7.30 16.68
C ILE A 226 -15.48 6.90 16.97
N GLY A 227 -16.34 7.90 17.22
CA GLY A 227 -17.71 7.67 17.63
C GLY A 227 -18.37 6.65 16.71
N GLU A 228 -19.12 5.72 17.28
CA GLU A 228 -19.72 4.57 16.58
C GLU A 228 -20.50 4.98 15.30
N GLY A 229 -21.06 6.19 15.27
CA GLY A 229 -21.74 6.73 14.09
C GLY A 229 -20.84 6.94 12.87
N LYS A 230 -19.59 7.40 13.05
CA LYS A 230 -18.66 7.61 11.93
C LYS A 230 -18.12 6.29 11.36
N THR A 231 -17.89 5.29 12.22
CA THR A 231 -17.50 3.95 11.78
C THR A 231 -18.63 3.22 11.06
N ALA A 232 -19.88 3.43 11.47
CA ALA A 232 -21.06 2.85 10.81
C ALA A 232 -21.29 3.47 9.41
N GLN A 233 -21.17 4.79 9.27
CA GLN A 233 -21.27 5.48 7.97
C GLN A 233 -20.15 5.07 7.01
N THR A 234 -18.92 4.96 7.52
CA THR A 234 -17.79 4.53 6.69
C THR A 234 -17.93 3.07 6.27
N LYS A 235 -18.48 2.21 7.12
CA LYS A 235 -18.78 0.81 6.77
C LYS A 235 -19.88 0.72 5.72
N ARG A 236 -20.99 1.47 5.86
CA ARG A 236 -22.09 1.49 4.87
C ARG A 236 -21.60 1.95 3.49
N LYS A 237 -20.89 3.07 3.43
CA LYS A 237 -20.28 3.53 2.17
C LYS A 237 -19.30 2.53 1.57
N TRP A 238 -18.62 1.77 2.40
CA TRP A 238 -17.70 0.73 1.98
C TRP A 238 -18.45 -0.50 1.43
N GLU A 239 -19.52 -0.92 2.09
CA GLU A 239 -20.38 -2.03 1.66
C GLU A 239 -21.10 -1.68 0.35
N GLU A 240 -21.70 -0.50 0.22
CA GLU A 240 -22.30 0.03 -1.01
C GLU A 240 -21.29 0.05 -2.19
N TRP A 241 -20.09 0.50 -1.95
CA TRP A 241 -19.03 0.54 -2.96
C TRP A 241 -18.51 -0.86 -3.32
N GLU A 242 -18.48 -1.78 -2.37
CA GLU A 242 -18.09 -3.17 -2.59
C GLU A 242 -19.19 -3.93 -3.38
N GLU A 243 -20.45 -3.64 -3.14
CA GLU A 243 -21.62 -4.16 -3.86
C GLU A 243 -21.63 -3.68 -5.33
N GLU A 244 -21.26 -2.42 -5.57
CA GLU A 244 -21.15 -1.86 -6.93
C GLU A 244 -20.01 -2.47 -7.77
N LEU A 245 -18.95 -2.98 -7.11
CA LEU A 245 -17.72 -3.44 -7.77
C LEU A 245 -17.60 -4.97 -7.86
N LEU A 246 -18.37 -5.72 -7.10
CA LEU A 246 -18.34 -7.17 -7.07
C LEU A 246 -19.57 -7.74 -7.77
N ASP A 247 -19.41 -8.87 -8.46
CA ASP A 247 -20.55 -9.66 -8.94
C ASP A 247 -21.35 -10.17 -7.74
N GLU A 248 -22.67 -10.32 -7.91
CA GLU A 248 -23.60 -10.70 -6.82
C GLU A 248 -23.17 -11.97 -6.08
N ASP A 249 -22.66 -12.97 -6.82
CA ASP A 249 -22.17 -14.23 -6.25
C ASP A 249 -20.93 -14.04 -5.37
N ASP A 250 -19.96 -13.23 -5.83
CA ASP A 250 -18.73 -12.93 -5.08
C ASP A 250 -19.03 -12.11 -3.81
N PHE A 251 -20.01 -11.20 -3.88
CA PHE A 251 -20.45 -10.40 -2.74
C PHE A 251 -21.15 -11.27 -1.68
N ALA A 252 -22.04 -12.15 -2.11
CA ALA A 252 -22.73 -13.10 -1.23
C ALA A 252 -21.75 -14.05 -0.53
N GLU A 253 -20.76 -14.60 -1.25
CA GLU A 253 -19.71 -15.45 -0.67
C GLU A 253 -18.87 -14.71 0.37
N LYS A 254 -18.52 -13.45 0.10
CA LYS A 254 -17.72 -12.62 1.00
C LYS A 254 -18.50 -12.21 2.25
N LYS A 255 -19.80 -11.94 2.10
CA LYS A 255 -20.71 -11.64 3.20
C LYS A 255 -20.88 -12.85 4.12
N ALA A 256 -21.12 -14.03 3.55
CA ALA A 256 -21.22 -15.29 4.29
C ALA A 256 -19.91 -15.61 5.06
N LYS A 257 -18.74 -15.40 4.45
CA LYS A 257 -17.44 -15.57 5.12
C LYS A 257 -17.22 -14.57 6.27
N ARG A 258 -17.72 -13.34 6.16
CA ARG A 258 -17.67 -12.33 7.24
C ARG A 258 -18.58 -12.70 8.41
N GLU A 259 -19.78 -13.17 8.12
CA GLU A 259 -20.75 -13.64 9.13
C GLU A 259 -20.24 -14.88 9.86
N ALA A 260 -19.70 -15.86 9.15
CA ALA A 260 -19.07 -17.03 9.73
C ALA A 260 -17.87 -16.69 10.64
N LYS A 261 -17.06 -15.66 10.28
CA LYS A 261 -15.99 -15.17 11.14
C LYS A 261 -16.53 -14.44 12.37
N LYS A 262 -17.62 -13.68 12.25
CA LYS A 262 -18.27 -13.03 13.42
C LYS A 262 -18.84 -14.07 14.37
N ALA A 263 -19.53 -15.10 13.84
CA ALA A 263 -20.06 -16.21 14.63
C ALA A 263 -18.94 -16.98 15.38
N LYS A 264 -17.82 -17.26 14.72
CA LYS A 264 -16.64 -17.89 15.36
C LYS A 264 -15.98 -17.00 16.43
N LYS A 265 -16.11 -15.68 16.32
CA LYS A 265 -15.54 -14.72 17.29
C LYS A 265 -16.50 -14.44 18.44
N ALA A 266 -17.80 -14.64 18.25
CA ALA A 266 -18.85 -14.55 19.26
C ALA A 266 -19.05 -15.85 20.07
N GLY A 267 -18.45 -16.96 19.62
CA GLY A 267 -18.42 -18.20 20.42
C GLY A 267 -17.64 -17.99 21.74
N PRO A 268 -17.97 -18.74 22.78
CA PRO A 268 -17.38 -18.53 24.11
C PRO A 268 -15.87 -18.56 24.01
N ALA A 269 -15.25 -17.45 24.43
CA ALA A 269 -13.80 -17.34 24.46
C ALA A 269 -13.24 -18.59 25.16
N LYS A 270 -12.43 -19.39 24.47
CA LYS A 270 -11.74 -20.53 25.07
C LYS A 270 -10.95 -19.93 26.24
N LYS A 271 -11.48 -20.12 27.44
CA LYS A 271 -10.76 -19.80 28.68
C LYS A 271 -9.48 -20.57 28.61
N SER A 272 -8.35 -19.87 28.57
CA SER A 272 -7.05 -20.51 28.63
C SER A 272 -7.04 -21.42 29.86
N SER A 273 -6.63 -22.65 29.71
CA SER A 273 -6.66 -23.70 30.76
C SER A 273 -5.80 -23.38 31.97
N LEU A 274 -5.10 -22.26 31.99
CA LEU A 274 -4.25 -21.80 33.07
C LEU A 274 -4.95 -20.70 33.88
N SER A 275 -5.17 -20.96 35.15
CA SER A 275 -5.73 -19.97 36.08
C SER A 275 -4.80 -18.75 36.18
N LYS A 276 -5.40 -17.61 36.57
CA LYS A 276 -4.68 -16.34 36.71
C LYS A 276 -3.51 -16.45 37.69
N GLU A 277 -3.67 -17.29 38.71
CA GLU A 277 -2.64 -17.60 39.74
C GLU A 277 -1.48 -18.40 39.17
N LYS A 278 -1.72 -19.42 38.35
CA LYS A 278 -0.67 -20.18 37.68
C LYS A 278 0.14 -19.33 36.69
N ARG A 279 -0.50 -18.36 36.03
CA ARG A 279 0.21 -17.39 35.18
C ARG A 279 1.10 -16.45 35.99
N LYS A 280 0.66 -16.05 37.20
CA LYS A 280 1.45 -15.19 38.06
C LYS A 280 2.65 -15.94 38.62
N ALA A 281 2.47 -17.17 39.06
CA ALA A 281 3.53 -18.04 39.56
C ALA A 281 4.60 -18.35 38.48
N LEU A 282 4.19 -18.67 37.22
CA LEU A 282 5.11 -18.87 36.11
C LEU A 282 5.89 -17.60 35.75
N LYS A 283 5.31 -16.42 35.98
CA LYS A 283 5.98 -15.15 35.69
C LYS A 283 6.99 -14.79 36.79
N GLU A 284 6.69 -15.12 38.05
CA GLU A 284 7.60 -14.95 39.18
C GLU A 284 8.77 -15.94 39.09
N ASP A 285 8.52 -17.18 38.70
CA ASP A 285 9.52 -18.22 38.51
C ASP A 285 10.50 -17.88 37.36
N ALA A 286 9.96 -17.36 36.22
CA ALA A 286 10.77 -16.86 35.14
C ALA A 286 11.61 -15.62 35.47
N LEU A 287 11.11 -14.75 36.36
CA LEU A 287 11.85 -13.58 36.86
C LEU A 287 12.96 -13.98 37.83
N SER A 288 12.73 -14.97 38.70
CA SER A 288 13.74 -15.47 39.63
C SER A 288 14.86 -16.20 38.93
N SER A 289 14.57 -16.95 37.84
CA SER A 289 15.59 -17.64 37.06
C SER A 289 16.52 -16.68 36.27
N VAL A 290 16.09 -15.45 36.01
CA VAL A 290 16.92 -14.43 35.30
C VAL A 290 17.83 -13.67 36.28
N GLN A 291 17.57 -13.73 37.58
CA GLN A 291 18.34 -13.00 38.61
C GLN A 291 19.51 -13.77 39.23
N THR A 292 19.81 -14.99 38.77
CA THR A 292 21.03 -15.67 39.17
C THR A 292 22.22 -15.13 38.32
N PRO A 293 23.20 -14.43 38.96
CA PRO A 293 24.36 -13.95 38.24
C PRO A 293 25.24 -15.12 37.84
N LEU A 294 25.51 -15.25 36.55
CA LEU A 294 26.62 -16.06 36.03
C LEU A 294 27.94 -15.38 36.44
N ILE A 295 28.40 -15.64 37.64
CA ILE A 295 29.79 -15.38 38.05
C ILE A 295 30.32 -16.69 38.64
N ALA A 296 31.09 -17.36 37.88
CA ALA A 296 32.23 -18.18 38.32
C ALA A 296 33.21 -18.22 37.15
#